data_06954f32be7188128c3835286c3ab612
#
_entry.id   06954f32be7188128c3835286c3ab612
#
_cell.length_a   1.000
_cell.length_b   1.000
_cell.length_c   1.000
_cell.angle_alpha   90.00
_cell.angle_beta   90.00
_cell.angle_gamma   90.00
#
_symmetry.space_group_name_H-M   'P 1'
#
loop_
_entity.id
_entity.type
_entity.pdbx_description
1 polymer ?
#
loop_
_entity_poly.entity_id
_entity_poly.type
_entity_poly.pdbx_seq_one_letter_code
_entity_poly.pdbx_strand_id
1 'polypeptide(L)'
;GADKKYYFEAHLNYDRVFGQDHRTSGLIHFYCEDYTNSENKSLLTAIPKRYVALSSRLTYSYKDTYFSEFNLGYTGSEAFEKGHRFGLFPAISGGWIPSQYEFVKKALPFLTYLKFRGSYGIVGNDRVSGSTRFPYLYLMGTGGSGPWNSGTGLTETQIGSNNLRWEKATKVNLGIDLKMFREKFDMTVDFFRDVRSGIYQQRASTPAEMGLPSLPWANVGEMKSWGVDGHVSYK
;
A
#
# COMPACT_ATOMS: atom_id res chain seq x y z
N GLY A 1 -9.02 -17.67 -27.80
CA GLY A 1 -7.94 -16.80 -27.34
C GLY A 1 -7.09 -17.49 -26.27
N ALA A 2 -5.86 -17.12 -26.12
CA ALA A 2 -4.97 -17.68 -25.12
C ALA A 2 -4.41 -16.54 -24.25
N ASP A 3 -4.52 -16.70 -22.94
CA ASP A 3 -3.84 -15.87 -21.99
C ASP A 3 -2.45 -16.43 -21.70
N LYS A 4 -1.47 -15.54 -21.59
CA LYS A 4 -0.10 -15.90 -21.31
C LYS A 4 0.38 -15.14 -20.08
N LYS A 5 0.77 -15.87 -19.04
CA LYS A 5 1.28 -15.30 -17.80
C LYS A 5 2.64 -15.90 -17.49
N TYR A 6 3.65 -15.05 -17.38
CA TYR A 6 4.94 -15.40 -16.79
C TYR A 6 5.02 -14.82 -15.39
N TYR A 7 5.46 -15.66 -14.49
CA TYR A 7 5.60 -15.33 -13.10
C TYR A 7 6.94 -15.86 -12.61
N PHE A 8 7.69 -15.02 -11.94
CA PHE A 8 8.91 -15.40 -11.25
C PHE A 8 8.93 -14.82 -9.86
N GLU A 9 9.27 -15.66 -8.90
CA GLU A 9 9.41 -15.32 -7.49
C GLU A 9 10.69 -15.92 -6.94
N ALA A 10 11.39 -15.16 -6.12
CA ALA A 10 12.55 -15.62 -5.37
C ALA A 10 12.53 -15.00 -3.97
N HIS A 11 12.88 -15.80 -2.97
CA HIS A 11 12.98 -15.31 -1.60
C HIS A 11 14.23 -15.88 -0.92
N LEU A 12 14.81 -15.03 -0.07
CA LEU A 12 15.93 -15.37 0.79
C LEU A 12 15.52 -15.10 2.23
N ASN A 13 15.58 -16.13 3.06
CA ASN A 13 15.32 -16.05 4.49
C ASN A 13 16.62 -16.19 5.26
N TYR A 14 16.76 -15.38 6.28
CA TYR A 14 17.85 -15.46 7.26
C TYR A 14 17.25 -15.44 8.66
N ASP A 15 17.64 -16.38 9.50
CA ASP A 15 17.25 -16.43 10.91
C ASP A 15 18.44 -16.83 11.74
N ARG A 16 18.74 -16.04 12.79
CA ARG A 16 19.86 -16.31 13.67
C ARG A 16 19.63 -15.79 15.07
N VAL A 17 20.05 -16.58 16.04
CA VAL A 17 20.17 -16.19 17.44
C VAL A 17 21.64 -15.96 17.76
N PHE A 18 21.98 -14.77 18.22
CA PHE A 18 23.32 -14.40 18.68
C PHE A 18 23.35 -14.41 20.21
N GLY A 19 24.20 -15.26 20.78
CA GLY A 19 24.19 -15.51 22.21
C GLY A 19 22.86 -16.17 22.66
N GLN A 20 22.30 -15.71 23.76
CA GLN A 20 21.02 -16.17 24.27
C GLN A 20 19.90 -15.13 24.14
N ASP A 21 20.28 -13.87 23.97
CA ASP A 21 19.41 -12.72 24.13
C ASP A 21 19.01 -12.02 22.84
N HIS A 22 19.76 -12.23 21.76
CA HIS A 22 19.59 -11.48 20.50
C HIS A 22 19.05 -12.39 19.40
N ARG A 23 17.86 -12.13 18.92
CA ARG A 23 17.29 -12.84 17.77
C ARG A 23 17.11 -11.86 16.62
N THR A 24 17.61 -12.25 15.45
CA THR A 24 17.49 -11.47 14.21
C THR A 24 16.92 -12.34 13.13
N SER A 25 15.92 -11.85 12.39
CA SER A 25 15.50 -12.48 11.15
C SER A 25 15.41 -11.47 10.02
N GLY A 26 15.67 -11.96 8.82
CA GLY A 26 15.63 -11.18 7.59
C GLY A 26 14.95 -11.93 6.48
N LEU A 27 14.20 -11.22 5.65
CA LEU A 27 13.57 -11.71 4.43
C LEU A 27 13.85 -10.72 3.31
N ILE A 28 14.30 -11.22 2.18
CA ILE A 28 14.32 -10.50 0.91
C ILE A 28 13.44 -11.29 -0.05
N HIS A 29 12.50 -10.62 -0.67
CA HIS A 29 11.54 -11.21 -1.59
C HIS A 29 11.50 -10.41 -2.88
N PHE A 30 11.77 -11.07 -4.00
CA PHE A 30 11.66 -10.52 -5.35
C PHE A 30 10.51 -11.18 -6.08
N TYR A 31 9.74 -10.39 -6.79
CA TYR A 31 8.58 -10.83 -7.56
C TYR A 31 8.50 -10.06 -8.87
N CYS A 32 8.27 -10.77 -9.99
CA CYS A 32 7.92 -10.13 -11.25
C CYS A 32 6.85 -10.93 -12.01
N GLU A 33 5.99 -10.18 -12.69
CA GLU A 33 4.89 -10.72 -13.48
C GLU A 33 4.83 -10.04 -14.84
N ASP A 34 4.62 -10.83 -15.90
CA ASP A 34 4.28 -10.36 -17.25
C ASP A 34 3.03 -11.11 -17.70
N TYR A 35 1.95 -10.38 -17.90
CA TYR A 35 0.66 -10.93 -18.32
C TYR A 35 0.23 -10.34 -19.64
N THR A 36 -0.05 -11.20 -20.61
CA THR A 36 -0.55 -10.85 -21.94
C THR A 36 -1.87 -11.58 -22.21
N ASN A 37 -2.87 -10.83 -22.62
CA ASN A 37 -4.16 -11.39 -23.06
C ASN A 37 -4.26 -11.23 -24.59
N SER A 38 -4.48 -12.35 -25.29
CA SER A 38 -4.54 -12.41 -26.75
C SER A 38 -5.95 -12.17 -27.31
N GLU A 39 -6.99 -12.13 -26.46
CA GLU A 39 -8.39 -11.93 -26.91
C GLU A 39 -8.77 -10.45 -27.13
N ASN A 40 -7.81 -9.57 -27.00
CA ASN A 40 -8.09 -8.14 -26.91
C ASN A 40 -8.37 -7.50 -28.26
N LYS A 41 -9.52 -6.86 -28.33
CA LYS A 41 -10.01 -6.10 -29.50
C LYS A 41 -9.39 -4.69 -29.59
N SER A 42 -8.59 -4.27 -28.62
CA SER A 42 -7.99 -2.95 -28.53
C SER A 42 -6.46 -3.03 -28.43
N LEU A 43 -5.74 -2.15 -29.14
CA LEU A 43 -4.29 -2.07 -29.07
C LEU A 43 -3.77 -1.89 -27.62
N LEU A 44 -4.47 -1.09 -26.81
CA LEU A 44 -4.11 -0.84 -25.40
C LEU A 44 -4.19 -2.10 -24.53
N THR A 45 -5.19 -2.95 -24.80
CA THR A 45 -5.39 -4.18 -24.04
C THR A 45 -4.44 -5.29 -24.50
N ALA A 46 -3.89 -5.20 -25.71
CA ALA A 46 -2.90 -6.14 -26.24
C ALA A 46 -1.48 -5.92 -25.66
N ILE A 47 -1.19 -4.75 -25.08
CA ILE A 47 0.12 -4.48 -24.44
C ILE A 47 0.25 -5.35 -23.19
N PRO A 48 1.38 -6.06 -22.97
CA PRO A 48 1.60 -6.86 -21.75
C PRO A 48 1.44 -6.03 -20.48
N LYS A 49 0.87 -6.61 -19.43
CA LYS A 49 0.79 -6.00 -18.10
C LYS A 49 1.99 -6.49 -17.28
N ARG A 50 2.86 -5.57 -16.88
CA ARG A 50 4.09 -5.88 -16.14
C ARG A 50 4.07 -5.28 -14.75
N TYR A 51 4.54 -6.08 -13.82
CA TYR A 51 4.68 -5.70 -12.42
C TYR A 51 5.98 -6.26 -11.87
N VAL A 52 6.68 -5.48 -11.07
CA VAL A 52 7.89 -5.91 -10.39
C VAL A 52 7.90 -5.37 -8.97
N ALA A 53 8.28 -6.20 -8.01
CA ALA A 53 8.43 -5.79 -6.62
C ALA A 53 9.66 -6.43 -5.99
N LEU A 54 10.36 -5.62 -5.20
CA LEU A 54 11.38 -6.06 -4.27
C LEU A 54 10.93 -5.65 -2.87
N SER A 55 10.81 -6.63 -1.98
CA SER A 55 10.41 -6.40 -0.59
C SER A 55 11.48 -6.94 0.35
N SER A 56 11.74 -6.23 1.43
CA SER A 56 12.62 -6.71 2.49
C SER A 56 11.99 -6.47 3.85
N ARG A 57 12.27 -7.40 4.77
CA ARG A 57 11.91 -7.33 6.18
C ARG A 57 13.14 -7.66 7.01
N LEU A 58 13.38 -6.86 8.02
CA LEU A 58 14.37 -7.12 9.05
C LEU A 58 13.68 -7.03 10.41
N THR A 59 13.78 -8.09 11.21
CA THR A 59 13.28 -8.09 12.58
C THR A 59 14.43 -8.30 13.55
N TYR A 60 14.32 -7.68 14.70
CA TYR A 60 15.26 -7.84 15.78
C TYR A 60 14.52 -7.88 17.11
N SER A 61 14.87 -8.85 17.96
CA SER A 61 14.40 -8.89 19.34
C SER A 61 15.55 -9.04 20.33
N TYR A 62 15.42 -8.37 21.46
CA TYR A 62 16.36 -8.43 22.56
C TYR A 62 15.67 -8.87 23.83
N LYS A 63 16.15 -10.00 24.40
CA LYS A 63 15.63 -10.62 25.63
C LYS A 63 14.10 -10.86 25.60
N ASP A 64 13.53 -11.08 24.43
CA ASP A 64 12.08 -11.17 24.22
C ASP A 64 11.28 -10.04 24.90
N THR A 65 11.96 -8.91 25.17
CA THR A 65 11.41 -7.73 25.83
C THR A 65 11.27 -6.56 24.89
N TYR A 66 12.26 -6.37 23.99
CA TYR A 66 12.29 -5.31 23.00
C TYR A 66 12.22 -5.92 21.62
N PHE A 67 11.38 -5.35 20.78
CA PHE A 67 11.15 -5.79 19.41
C PHE A 67 11.26 -4.60 18.47
N SER A 68 11.91 -4.79 17.35
CA SER A 68 11.92 -3.84 16.26
C SER A 68 11.78 -4.56 14.93
N GLU A 69 11.07 -3.96 14.00
CA GLU A 69 10.90 -4.46 12.65
C GLU A 69 11.02 -3.30 11.67
N PHE A 70 11.77 -3.51 10.61
CA PHE A 70 11.90 -2.62 9.48
C PHE A 70 11.47 -3.35 8.21
N ASN A 71 10.56 -2.74 7.45
CA ASN A 71 10.09 -3.23 6.17
C ASN A 71 10.38 -2.19 5.10
N LEU A 72 10.79 -2.64 3.92
CA LEU A 72 10.99 -1.81 2.75
C LEU A 72 10.38 -2.49 1.53
N GLY A 73 9.44 -1.82 0.89
CA GLY A 73 8.89 -2.21 -0.40
C GLY A 73 9.38 -1.28 -1.51
N TYR A 74 9.88 -1.84 -2.60
CA TYR A 74 10.22 -1.12 -3.82
C TYR A 74 9.47 -1.76 -4.98
N THR A 75 8.50 -1.05 -5.54
CA THR A 75 7.52 -1.62 -6.46
C THR A 75 7.43 -0.79 -7.73
N GLY A 76 7.43 -1.45 -8.88
CA GLY A 76 7.23 -0.85 -10.20
C GLY A 76 5.89 -1.24 -10.81
N SER A 77 5.13 -0.25 -11.29
CA SER A 77 3.85 -0.41 -11.97
C SER A 77 3.83 0.30 -13.31
N GLU A 78 3.28 -0.33 -14.34
CA GLU A 78 3.07 0.27 -15.65
C GLU A 78 1.88 1.23 -15.71
N ALA A 79 1.08 1.33 -14.65
CA ALA A 79 0.02 2.33 -14.56
C ALA A 79 0.55 3.77 -14.68
N PHE A 80 1.85 3.96 -14.48
CA PHE A 80 2.52 5.26 -14.46
C PHE A 80 3.48 5.44 -15.63
N GLU A 81 3.68 6.69 -16.06
CA GLU A 81 4.64 7.08 -17.08
C GLU A 81 6.09 6.78 -16.65
N LYS A 82 7.00 6.66 -17.62
CA LYS A 82 8.44 6.54 -17.35
C LYS A 82 8.92 7.67 -16.44
N GLY A 83 9.65 7.32 -15.37
CA GLY A 83 10.08 8.25 -14.32
C GLY A 83 9.20 8.26 -13.08
N HIS A 84 7.94 7.80 -13.14
CA HIS A 84 7.03 7.70 -11.99
C HIS A 84 6.59 6.27 -11.66
N ARG A 85 7.11 5.28 -12.39
CA ARG A 85 6.71 3.87 -12.27
C ARG A 85 7.05 3.23 -10.93
N PHE A 86 8.16 3.65 -10.34
CA PHE A 86 8.67 3.03 -9.12
C PHE A 86 8.30 3.82 -7.87
N GLY A 87 7.78 3.11 -6.87
CA GLY A 87 7.48 3.64 -5.55
C GLY A 87 8.30 2.96 -4.46
N LEU A 88 8.75 3.73 -3.47
CA LEU A 88 9.44 3.26 -2.27
C LEU A 88 8.52 3.42 -1.07
N PHE A 89 8.34 2.32 -0.32
CA PHE A 89 7.36 2.22 0.76
C PHE A 89 8.02 1.63 2.03
N PRO A 90 8.66 2.50 2.85
CA PRO A 90 9.25 2.07 4.11
C PRO A 90 8.20 1.96 5.21
N ALA A 91 8.43 1.02 6.14
CA ALA A 91 7.70 0.93 7.39
C ALA A 91 8.62 0.50 8.52
N ILE A 92 8.38 1.03 9.71
CA ILE A 92 9.08 0.67 10.94
C ILE A 92 8.07 0.38 12.04
N SER A 93 8.33 -0.62 12.85
CA SER A 93 7.56 -0.90 14.04
C SER A 93 8.46 -1.25 15.23
N GLY A 94 7.95 -1.02 16.43
CA GLY A 94 8.61 -1.37 17.67
C GLY A 94 7.63 -1.88 18.70
N GLY A 95 8.13 -2.72 19.59
CA GLY A 95 7.38 -3.27 20.71
C GLY A 95 8.23 -3.37 21.96
N TRP A 96 7.59 -3.14 23.11
CA TRP A 96 8.22 -3.28 24.41
C TRP A 96 7.29 -4.01 25.37
N ILE A 97 7.83 -5.01 26.07
CA ILE A 97 7.08 -5.84 27.02
C ILE A 97 7.62 -5.60 28.44
N PRO A 98 7.16 -4.55 29.15
CA PRO A 98 7.61 -4.25 30.52
C PRO A 98 7.26 -5.34 31.54
N SER A 99 6.24 -6.16 31.31
CA SER A 99 5.90 -7.28 32.17
C SER A 99 6.97 -8.38 32.25
N GLN A 100 8.01 -8.35 31.40
CA GLN A 100 9.14 -9.26 31.51
C GLN A 100 10.08 -8.93 32.67
N TYR A 101 10.11 -7.69 33.14
CA TYR A 101 10.99 -7.29 34.23
C TYR A 101 10.53 -7.84 35.58
N GLU A 102 11.50 -8.35 36.36
CA GLU A 102 11.26 -8.88 37.69
C GLU A 102 10.63 -7.86 38.66
N PHE A 103 11.07 -6.59 38.57
CA PHE A 103 10.50 -5.54 39.42
C PHE A 103 9.02 -5.27 39.10
N VAL A 104 8.59 -5.37 37.82
CA VAL A 104 7.19 -5.21 37.42
C VAL A 104 6.38 -6.39 37.88
N LYS A 105 6.88 -7.62 37.72
CA LYS A 105 6.21 -8.85 38.24
C LYS A 105 6.00 -8.82 39.76
N LYS A 106 6.97 -8.27 40.50
CA LYS A 106 6.87 -8.14 41.97
C LYS A 106 5.92 -7.01 42.39
N ALA A 107 5.96 -5.87 41.70
CA ALA A 107 5.12 -4.70 42.00
C ALA A 107 3.64 -4.93 41.63
N LEU A 108 3.38 -5.65 40.54
CA LEU A 108 2.05 -5.85 39.97
C LEU A 108 1.77 -7.35 39.72
N PRO A 109 1.58 -8.17 40.78
CA PRO A 109 1.43 -9.63 40.65
C PRO A 109 0.15 -10.03 39.88
N PHE A 110 -0.84 -9.16 39.79
CA PHE A 110 -2.04 -9.38 39.00
C PHE A 110 -1.84 -9.15 37.49
N LEU A 111 -0.76 -8.45 37.08
CA LEU A 111 -0.42 -8.19 35.70
C LEU A 111 0.34 -9.37 35.11
N THR A 112 -0.29 -10.10 34.19
CA THR A 112 0.32 -11.26 33.55
C THR A 112 1.14 -10.85 32.33
N TYR A 113 0.62 -9.89 31.55
CA TYR A 113 1.26 -9.44 30.32
C TYR A 113 0.92 -7.98 30.05
N LEU A 114 1.92 -7.20 29.69
CA LEU A 114 1.77 -5.83 29.21
C LEU A 114 2.75 -5.61 28.06
N LYS A 115 2.22 -5.17 26.93
CA LYS A 115 3.01 -4.83 25.74
C LYS A 115 2.57 -3.50 25.19
N PHE A 116 3.52 -2.63 24.92
CA PHE A 116 3.35 -1.42 24.11
C PHE A 116 3.89 -1.70 22.72
N ARG A 117 3.17 -1.25 21.70
CA ARG A 117 3.59 -1.37 20.31
C ARG A 117 3.32 -0.09 19.56
N GLY A 118 4.17 0.21 18.60
CA GLY A 118 4.02 1.36 17.74
C GLY A 118 4.50 1.04 16.33
N SER A 119 3.84 1.59 15.33
CA SER A 119 4.25 1.46 13.94
C SER A 119 4.03 2.75 13.17
N TYR A 120 4.91 2.98 12.22
CA TYR A 120 4.81 4.03 11.21
C TYR A 120 5.16 3.41 9.86
N GLY A 121 4.34 3.66 8.86
CA GLY A 121 4.62 3.12 7.52
C GLY A 121 3.95 3.92 6.41
N ILE A 122 4.51 3.79 5.22
CA ILE A 122 3.97 4.34 3.99
C ILE A 122 3.60 3.18 3.09
N VAL A 123 2.37 3.17 2.59
CA VAL A 123 1.84 2.18 1.65
C VAL A 123 1.49 2.87 0.35
N GLY A 124 1.90 2.30 -0.78
CA GLY A 124 1.56 2.77 -2.12
C GLY A 124 0.35 2.05 -2.68
N ASN A 125 -0.44 2.77 -3.47
CA ASN A 125 -1.51 2.21 -4.27
C ASN A 125 -1.35 2.68 -5.71
N ASP A 126 -1.32 1.72 -6.66
CA ASP A 126 -1.23 1.96 -8.11
C ASP A 126 -2.58 1.80 -8.82
N ARG A 127 -3.63 1.48 -8.08
CA ARG A 127 -4.98 1.38 -8.63
C ARG A 127 -5.51 2.77 -8.95
N VAL A 128 -5.43 3.10 -10.22
CA VAL A 128 -6.10 4.29 -10.74
C VAL A 128 -7.60 3.99 -10.83
N SER A 129 -8.41 4.84 -10.22
CA SER A 129 -9.87 4.68 -10.25
C SER A 129 -10.37 4.74 -11.70
N GLY A 130 -11.10 3.72 -12.11
CA GLY A 130 -11.63 3.58 -13.46
C GLY A 130 -11.01 2.40 -14.23
N SER A 131 -11.66 2.01 -15.30
CA SER A 131 -11.29 0.86 -16.15
C SER A 131 -10.14 1.18 -17.13
N THR A 132 -9.54 2.36 -17.03
CA THR A 132 -8.60 2.85 -18.01
C THR A 132 -7.19 2.37 -17.71
N ARG A 133 -6.69 1.52 -18.58
CA ARG A 133 -5.28 1.13 -18.60
C ARG A 133 -4.46 2.28 -19.18
N PHE A 134 -3.31 2.60 -18.62
CA PHE A 134 -2.45 3.71 -19.03
C PHE A 134 -3.15 5.08 -18.99
N PRO A 135 -3.60 5.55 -17.84
CA PRO A 135 -4.36 6.80 -17.71
C PRO A 135 -3.55 8.07 -18.03
N TYR A 136 -2.24 7.93 -18.25
CA TYR A 136 -1.36 8.99 -18.71
C TYR A 136 -1.38 9.19 -20.24
N LEU A 137 -1.99 8.27 -21.01
CA LEU A 137 -2.07 8.38 -22.47
C LEU A 137 -3.28 9.22 -22.89
N TYR A 138 -3.06 10.07 -23.91
CA TYR A 138 -4.14 10.68 -24.67
C TYR A 138 -4.65 9.69 -25.71
N LEU A 139 -5.95 9.47 -25.74
CA LEU A 139 -6.57 8.56 -26.70
C LEU A 139 -7.61 9.30 -27.50
N MET A 140 -7.55 9.08 -28.81
CA MET A 140 -8.56 9.53 -29.76
C MET A 140 -9.29 8.31 -30.31
N GLY A 141 -10.58 8.44 -30.44
CA GLY A 141 -11.45 7.43 -31.05
C GLY A 141 -12.23 8.00 -32.22
N THR A 142 -12.72 7.13 -33.06
CA THR A 142 -13.69 7.51 -34.08
C THR A 142 -15.08 7.52 -33.46
N GLY A 143 -15.77 8.63 -33.51
CA GLY A 143 -17.11 8.80 -32.95
C GLY A 143 -17.64 10.22 -33.24
N GLY A 144 -18.93 10.38 -33.13
CA GLY A 144 -19.59 11.61 -33.43
C GLY A 144 -19.76 11.85 -34.94
N SER A 145 -20.59 12.81 -35.30
CA SER A 145 -20.75 13.27 -36.67
C SER A 145 -19.65 14.28 -36.99
N GLY A 146 -19.01 14.09 -38.11
CA GLY A 146 -18.10 15.12 -38.64
C GLY A 146 -18.83 16.44 -38.90
N PRO A 147 -18.10 17.55 -39.14
CA PRO A 147 -18.70 18.84 -39.52
C PRO A 147 -19.70 18.64 -40.64
N TRP A 148 -20.91 19.15 -40.43
CA TRP A 148 -22.00 19.11 -41.43
C TRP A 148 -22.44 17.71 -41.86
N ASN A 149 -22.42 16.74 -40.91
CA ASN A 149 -22.81 15.36 -41.12
C ASN A 149 -22.02 14.62 -42.21
N SER A 150 -20.77 15.04 -42.44
CA SER A 150 -19.89 14.55 -43.53
C SER A 150 -19.16 13.24 -43.18
N GLY A 151 -19.62 12.47 -42.21
CA GLY A 151 -19.03 11.19 -41.83
C GLY A 151 -18.61 11.09 -40.34
N THR A 152 -17.82 10.08 -40.03
CA THR A 152 -17.34 9.84 -38.67
C THR A 152 -16.23 10.81 -38.27
N GLY A 153 -16.45 11.57 -37.22
CA GLY A 153 -15.46 12.47 -36.66
C GLY A 153 -14.45 11.76 -35.75
N LEU A 154 -13.37 12.50 -35.43
CA LEU A 154 -12.45 12.12 -34.36
C LEU A 154 -12.87 12.82 -33.07
N THR A 155 -12.87 12.09 -31.98
CA THR A 155 -13.18 12.60 -30.64
C THR A 155 -12.14 12.12 -29.62
N GLU A 156 -11.85 12.94 -28.63
CA GLU A 156 -11.02 12.53 -27.50
C GLU A 156 -11.82 11.56 -26.64
N THR A 157 -11.29 10.35 -26.48
CA THR A 157 -11.90 9.30 -25.63
C THR A 157 -11.25 9.26 -24.26
N GLN A 158 -10.03 9.78 -24.15
CA GLN A 158 -9.31 9.90 -22.87
C GLN A 158 -8.37 11.09 -22.88
N ILE A 159 -8.50 11.95 -21.88
CA ILE A 159 -7.54 13.01 -21.60
C ILE A 159 -6.46 12.44 -20.69
N GLY A 160 -5.21 12.36 -21.18
CA GLY A 160 -4.09 11.82 -20.45
C GLY A 160 -3.68 12.69 -19.25
N SER A 161 -3.25 12.05 -18.17
CA SER A 161 -2.69 12.73 -17.00
C SER A 161 -1.18 12.62 -16.99
N ASN A 162 -0.47 13.67 -17.39
CA ASN A 162 1.00 13.67 -17.56
C ASN A 162 1.79 13.62 -16.23
N ASN A 163 1.15 13.75 -15.08
CA ASN A 163 1.81 13.82 -13.77
C ASN A 163 1.20 12.82 -12.77
N LEU A 164 0.77 11.70 -13.31
CA LEU A 164 0.20 10.63 -12.49
C LEU A 164 1.26 9.98 -11.62
N ARG A 165 0.99 9.88 -10.33
CA ARG A 165 1.90 9.33 -9.31
C ARG A 165 1.17 8.33 -8.41
N TRP A 166 1.97 7.56 -7.68
CA TRP A 166 1.49 6.67 -6.64
C TRP A 166 0.64 7.42 -5.61
N GLU A 167 -0.54 6.92 -5.35
CA GLU A 167 -1.30 7.28 -4.16
C GLU A 167 -0.55 6.74 -2.94
N LYS A 168 -0.36 7.56 -1.91
CA LYS A 168 0.37 7.19 -0.69
C LYS A 168 -0.54 7.25 0.52
N ALA A 169 -0.54 6.19 1.31
CA ALA A 169 -1.18 6.16 2.62
C ALA A 169 -0.10 6.10 3.71
N THR A 170 0.00 7.15 4.50
CA THR A 170 0.85 7.18 5.70
C THR A 170 0.04 6.72 6.88
N LYS A 171 0.50 5.64 7.52
CA LYS A 171 -0.18 4.97 8.63
C LYS A 171 0.63 5.07 9.89
N VAL A 172 -0.01 5.47 10.98
CA VAL A 172 0.53 5.47 12.35
C VAL A 172 -0.39 4.66 13.22
N ASN A 173 0.16 3.72 13.98
CA ASN A 173 -0.58 2.96 14.95
C ASN A 173 0.19 2.89 16.28
N LEU A 174 -0.51 3.08 17.41
CA LEU A 174 0.00 2.87 18.76
C LEU A 174 -0.95 1.90 19.47
N GLY A 175 -0.41 0.80 19.96
CA GLY A 175 -1.20 -0.26 20.58
C GLY A 175 -0.73 -0.62 21.98
N ILE A 176 -1.68 -1.05 22.81
CA ILE A 176 -1.45 -1.58 24.16
C ILE A 176 -2.14 -2.92 24.25
N ASP A 177 -1.39 -3.96 24.59
CA ASP A 177 -1.90 -5.29 24.88
C ASP A 177 -1.72 -5.57 26.37
N LEU A 178 -2.81 -5.90 27.06
CA LEU A 178 -2.85 -6.10 28.52
C LEU A 178 -3.55 -7.40 28.86
N LYS A 179 -2.88 -8.25 29.67
CA LYS A 179 -3.52 -9.43 30.27
C LYS A 179 -3.32 -9.42 31.78
N MET A 180 -4.40 -9.68 32.51
CA MET A 180 -4.42 -9.66 33.98
C MET A 180 -5.11 -10.89 34.55
N PHE A 181 -4.91 -11.13 35.88
CA PHE A 181 -5.58 -12.17 36.65
C PHE A 181 -5.40 -13.58 36.07
N ARG A 182 -4.14 -13.95 35.74
CA ARG A 182 -3.79 -15.22 35.08
C ARG A 182 -4.55 -15.43 33.78
N GLU A 183 -4.56 -14.36 32.92
CA GLU A 183 -5.20 -14.33 31.59
C GLU A 183 -6.74 -14.41 31.59
N LYS A 184 -7.38 -14.21 32.76
CA LYS A 184 -8.84 -14.09 32.79
C LYS A 184 -9.35 -12.81 32.16
N PHE A 185 -8.58 -11.72 32.28
CA PHE A 185 -8.86 -10.46 31.64
C PHE A 185 -7.85 -10.21 30.51
N ASP A 186 -8.33 -9.96 29.31
CA ASP A 186 -7.55 -9.65 28.13
C ASP A 186 -8.10 -8.38 27.48
N MET A 187 -7.23 -7.42 27.23
CA MET A 187 -7.59 -6.14 26.61
C MET A 187 -6.53 -5.75 25.58
N THR A 188 -6.97 -5.39 24.39
CA THR A 188 -6.16 -4.77 23.34
C THR A 188 -6.80 -3.46 22.95
N VAL A 189 -6.03 -2.39 22.88
CA VAL A 189 -6.47 -1.07 22.43
C VAL A 189 -5.46 -0.52 21.43
N ASP A 190 -5.96 -0.08 20.28
CA ASP A 190 -5.19 0.52 19.19
C ASP A 190 -5.68 1.93 18.91
N PHE A 191 -4.76 2.87 18.84
CA PHE A 191 -4.96 4.23 18.35
C PHE A 191 -4.34 4.32 16.96
N PHE A 192 -5.12 4.64 15.96
CA PHE A 192 -4.63 4.72 14.59
C PHE A 192 -4.88 6.09 13.96
N ARG A 193 -3.99 6.46 13.04
CA ARG A 193 -4.14 7.61 12.16
C ARG A 193 -3.64 7.26 10.77
N ASP A 194 -4.50 7.39 9.79
CA ASP A 194 -4.22 7.20 8.38
C ASP A 194 -4.36 8.53 7.63
N VAL A 195 -3.36 8.89 6.85
CA VAL A 195 -3.40 10.03 5.94
C VAL A 195 -3.13 9.51 4.54
N ARG A 196 -4.14 9.55 3.69
CA ARG A 196 -4.04 9.17 2.30
C ARG A 196 -3.94 10.42 1.44
N SER A 197 -2.91 10.51 0.62
CA SER A 197 -2.62 11.66 -0.23
C SER A 197 -2.38 11.24 -1.69
N GLY A 198 -2.60 12.18 -2.60
CA GLY A 198 -2.45 11.91 -4.02
C GLY A 198 -3.51 10.95 -4.57
N ILE A 199 -4.71 10.95 -4.00
CA ILE A 199 -5.82 10.13 -4.51
C ILE A 199 -6.17 10.62 -5.91
N TYR A 200 -6.21 9.69 -6.86
CA TYR A 200 -6.54 9.97 -8.24
C TYR A 200 -8.03 10.17 -8.39
N GLN A 201 -8.42 11.38 -8.75
CA GLN A 201 -9.83 11.76 -8.95
C GLN A 201 -9.98 12.84 -10.00
N GLN A 202 -11.20 13.05 -10.50
CA GLN A 202 -11.50 14.15 -11.42
C GLN A 202 -11.35 15.51 -10.74
N ARG A 203 -10.74 16.45 -11.44
CA ARG A 203 -10.60 17.85 -11.02
C ARG A 203 -11.92 18.58 -11.11
N ALA A 204 -12.71 18.59 -10.04
CA ALA A 204 -13.99 19.29 -9.96
C ALA A 204 -13.85 20.83 -10.09
N SER A 205 -12.65 21.39 -9.85
CA SER A 205 -12.36 22.82 -9.96
C SER A 205 -12.08 23.32 -11.39
N THR A 206 -12.23 22.46 -12.41
CA THR A 206 -12.05 22.86 -13.81
C THR A 206 -13.28 23.65 -14.27
N PRO A 207 -13.12 24.93 -14.74
CA PRO A 207 -14.25 25.72 -15.21
C PRO A 207 -14.93 25.07 -16.42
N ALA A 208 -16.27 25.12 -16.45
CA ALA A 208 -17.06 24.57 -17.55
C ALA A 208 -16.81 25.29 -18.90
N GLU A 209 -16.38 26.55 -18.83
CA GLU A 209 -16.07 27.40 -19.98
C GLU A 209 -14.86 26.90 -20.81
N MET A 210 -14.06 25.98 -20.25
CA MET A 210 -12.95 25.36 -20.99
C MET A 210 -13.42 24.41 -22.10
N GLY A 211 -14.71 24.08 -22.16
CA GLY A 211 -15.28 23.28 -23.26
C GLY A 211 -14.74 21.84 -23.32
N LEU A 212 -14.16 21.32 -22.23
CA LEU A 212 -13.63 19.95 -22.19
C LEU A 212 -14.76 18.93 -22.22
N PRO A 213 -14.64 17.86 -23.02
CA PRO A 213 -15.66 16.80 -23.10
C PRO A 213 -15.76 15.99 -21.78
N SER A 214 -14.70 15.98 -20.98
CA SER A 214 -14.66 15.37 -19.64
C SER A 214 -13.69 16.12 -18.74
N LEU A 215 -13.92 16.04 -17.42
CA LEU A 215 -13.00 16.64 -16.45
C LEU A 215 -11.68 15.88 -16.41
N PRO A 216 -10.53 16.57 -16.39
CA PRO A 216 -9.23 15.92 -16.33
C PRO A 216 -9.03 15.22 -14.96
N TRP A 217 -8.36 14.09 -15.00
CA TRP A 217 -8.00 13.33 -13.81
C TRP A 217 -6.63 13.75 -13.28
N ALA A 218 -6.47 13.82 -11.96
CA ALA A 218 -5.20 14.13 -11.31
C ALA A 218 -5.11 13.57 -9.89
N ASN A 219 -3.89 13.47 -9.35
CA ASN A 219 -3.62 13.11 -7.96
C ASN A 219 -3.84 14.32 -7.03
N VAL A 220 -5.08 14.69 -6.78
CA VAL A 220 -5.45 15.90 -6.00
C VAL A 220 -6.22 15.59 -4.72
N GLY A 221 -6.71 14.36 -4.56
CA GLY A 221 -7.49 13.98 -3.40
C GLY A 221 -6.63 13.74 -2.16
N GLU A 222 -7.16 14.11 -1.00
CA GLU A 222 -6.61 13.79 0.31
C GLU A 222 -7.73 13.28 1.22
N MET A 223 -7.41 12.26 2.03
CA MET A 223 -8.31 11.73 3.04
C MET A 223 -7.54 11.49 4.33
N LYS A 224 -8.13 11.87 5.45
CA LYS A 224 -7.59 11.63 6.79
C LYS A 224 -8.61 10.84 7.58
N SER A 225 -8.15 9.78 8.22
CA SER A 225 -8.94 9.05 9.20
C SER A 225 -8.12 8.80 10.46
N TRP A 226 -8.77 8.77 11.57
CA TRP A 226 -8.19 8.45 12.86
C TRP A 226 -9.26 7.83 13.75
N GLY A 227 -8.84 7.00 14.67
CA GLY A 227 -9.78 6.33 15.55
C GLY A 227 -9.09 5.53 16.64
N VAL A 228 -9.93 4.84 17.39
CA VAL A 228 -9.53 3.89 18.43
C VAL A 228 -10.30 2.61 18.18
N ASP A 229 -9.55 1.50 18.12
CA ASP A 229 -10.10 0.15 18.06
C ASP A 229 -9.75 -0.57 19.35
N GLY A 230 -10.61 -1.46 19.82
CA GLY A 230 -10.33 -2.19 21.04
C GLY A 230 -11.12 -3.48 21.15
N HIS A 231 -10.53 -4.40 21.87
CA HIS A 231 -11.15 -5.65 22.28
C HIS A 231 -10.94 -5.88 23.76
N VAL A 232 -12.00 -6.29 24.46
CA VAL A 232 -11.94 -6.68 25.89
C VAL A 232 -12.63 -8.01 26.04
N SER A 233 -11.96 -8.94 26.73
CA SER A 233 -12.49 -10.26 27.05
C SER A 233 -12.27 -10.58 28.53
N TYR A 234 -13.27 -11.19 29.15
CA TYR A 234 -13.19 -11.71 30.52
C TYR A 234 -13.73 -13.14 30.55
N LYS A 235 -12.95 -14.07 31.18
CA LYS A 235 -13.24 -15.50 31.27
C LYS A 235 -13.47 -15.90 32.74
#